data_26fe5af96343e4c2ec24badb370d0389
#
_entry.id   26fe5af96343e4c2ec24badb370d0389
#
_cell.length_a   1.000
_cell.length_b   1.000
_cell.length_c   1.000
_cell.angle_alpha   90.00
_cell.angle_beta   90.00
_cell.angle_gamma   90.00
#
_symmetry.space_group_name_H-M   'P 1'
#
loop_
_entity.id
_entity.type
_entity.pdbx_description
1 polymer ?
#
loop_
_entity_poly.entity_id
_entity_poly.type
_entity_poly.pdbx_seq_one_letter_code
_entity_poly.pdbx_strand_id
1 'polypeptide(L)'
;MRLPYILVVDDNPDILANVRDFLSMKDGWAPETASTGLEALERIDRSTFDLVILDVGLPDTDGMTLTRRLRASGFTAPILMLTARDTIDDRVEGLTSGADDYLIKPFSLRELAARVEALLRRSGANPAGHLTAGPLSLDLKTLRVEREGRDIRLNPTCLQLLRELMQQSPGIVSRRRLEAVLWQGEPPASDSLRSNLYLLRQAVDKPFDRPLIHTHPGLGWSVADLPDSVS
;
A
#
# COMPACT_ATOMS: atom_id res chain seq x y z
N MET A 1 5.67 11.21 -11.59
CA MET A 1 5.04 10.36 -10.57
C MET A 1 4.23 9.30 -11.28
N ARG A 2 4.45 8.01 -11.02
CA ARG A 2 3.66 6.93 -11.63
C ARG A 2 2.28 6.91 -10.98
N LEU A 3 1.23 6.86 -11.80
CA LEU A 3 -0.14 6.64 -11.32
C LEU A 3 -0.26 5.22 -10.74
N PRO A 4 -1.05 5.00 -9.68
CA PRO A 4 -1.39 3.66 -9.21
C PRO A 4 -1.92 2.81 -10.37
N TYR A 5 -1.25 1.70 -10.61
CA TYR A 5 -1.55 0.79 -11.69
C TYR A 5 -2.40 -0.35 -11.15
N ILE A 6 -3.64 -0.45 -11.62
CA ILE A 6 -4.65 -1.34 -11.08
C ILE A 6 -5.00 -2.38 -12.13
N LEU A 7 -4.89 -3.67 -11.80
CA LEU A 7 -5.37 -4.75 -12.65
C LEU A 7 -6.79 -5.15 -12.23
N VAL A 8 -7.70 -5.17 -13.19
CA VAL A 8 -9.10 -5.64 -13.01
C VAL A 8 -9.26 -6.95 -13.76
N VAL A 9 -9.65 -8.01 -13.06
CA VAL A 9 -9.78 -9.37 -13.59
C VAL A 9 -11.20 -9.85 -13.38
N ASP A 10 -11.98 -10.02 -14.45
CA ASP A 10 -13.37 -10.50 -14.44
C ASP A 10 -13.67 -11.06 -15.83
N ASP A 11 -14.42 -12.13 -15.96
CA ASP A 11 -14.79 -12.71 -17.25
C ASP A 11 -15.96 -11.97 -17.94
N ASN A 12 -16.66 -11.13 -17.19
CA ASN A 12 -17.76 -10.32 -17.70
C ASN A 12 -17.24 -9.03 -18.34
N PRO A 13 -17.39 -8.85 -19.68
CA PRO A 13 -16.88 -7.67 -20.38
C PRO A 13 -17.54 -6.37 -19.94
N ASP A 14 -18.82 -6.42 -19.52
CA ASP A 14 -19.54 -5.22 -19.05
C ASP A 14 -19.01 -4.76 -17.70
N ILE A 15 -18.66 -5.69 -16.80
CA ILE A 15 -18.03 -5.36 -15.52
C ILE A 15 -16.66 -4.75 -15.78
N LEU A 16 -15.83 -5.39 -16.63
CA LEU A 16 -14.51 -4.88 -16.98
C LEU A 16 -14.59 -3.46 -17.56
N ALA A 17 -15.48 -3.22 -18.52
CA ALA A 17 -15.65 -1.91 -19.13
C ALA A 17 -16.09 -0.85 -18.11
N ASN A 18 -17.15 -1.15 -17.35
CA ASN A 18 -17.70 -0.22 -16.37
C ASN A 18 -16.70 0.13 -15.26
N VAL A 19 -16.00 -0.88 -14.72
CA VAL A 19 -15.00 -0.68 -13.65
C VAL A 19 -13.80 0.10 -14.20
N ARG A 20 -13.26 -0.30 -15.36
CA ARG A 20 -12.14 0.40 -16.01
C ARG A 20 -12.49 1.87 -16.25
N ASP A 21 -13.63 2.14 -16.89
CA ASP A 21 -14.02 3.50 -17.26
C ASP A 21 -14.24 4.36 -16.02
N PHE A 22 -14.90 3.82 -14.98
CA PHE A 22 -15.09 4.53 -13.73
C PHE A 22 -13.77 4.82 -13.00
N LEU A 23 -12.85 3.85 -12.94
CA LEU A 23 -11.54 4.05 -12.32
C LEU A 23 -10.69 5.04 -13.13
N SER A 24 -10.79 5.05 -14.46
CA SER A 24 -10.09 6.00 -15.33
C SER A 24 -10.56 7.44 -15.17
N MET A 25 -11.81 7.67 -14.71
CA MET A 25 -12.32 9.00 -14.36
C MET A 25 -11.74 9.56 -13.07
N LYS A 26 -11.12 8.70 -12.25
CA LYS A 26 -10.44 9.13 -11.03
C LYS A 26 -9.07 9.68 -11.38
N ASP A 27 -8.81 10.93 -11.02
CA ASP A 27 -7.49 11.54 -11.21
C ASP A 27 -6.40 10.72 -10.51
N GLY A 28 -5.47 10.23 -11.30
CA GLY A 28 -4.30 9.54 -10.79
C GLY A 28 -4.40 8.02 -10.72
N TRP A 29 -5.35 7.36 -11.42
CA TRP A 29 -5.39 5.90 -11.51
C TRP A 29 -5.20 5.42 -12.95
N ALA A 30 -4.50 4.28 -13.12
CA ALA A 30 -4.26 3.65 -14.41
C ALA A 30 -4.78 2.19 -14.37
N PRO A 31 -6.07 1.94 -14.71
CA PRO A 31 -6.61 0.60 -14.73
C PRO A 31 -6.23 -0.14 -16.01
N GLU A 32 -5.88 -1.43 -15.88
CA GLU A 32 -5.73 -2.41 -16.93
C GLU A 32 -6.67 -3.59 -16.67
N THR A 33 -7.10 -4.31 -17.71
CA THR A 33 -8.10 -5.38 -17.58
C THR A 33 -7.56 -6.71 -18.06
N ALA A 34 -8.02 -7.81 -17.46
CA ALA A 34 -7.80 -9.18 -17.90
C ALA A 34 -9.13 -9.94 -17.81
N SER A 35 -9.39 -10.85 -18.74
CA SER A 35 -10.63 -11.64 -18.79
C SER A 35 -10.47 -13.06 -18.23
N THR A 36 -9.26 -13.47 -17.93
CA THR A 36 -8.93 -14.81 -17.39
C THR A 36 -7.81 -14.74 -16.37
N GLY A 37 -7.69 -15.78 -15.54
CA GLY A 37 -6.59 -15.90 -14.58
C GLY A 37 -5.23 -16.04 -15.26
N LEU A 38 -5.17 -16.74 -16.41
CA LEU A 38 -3.93 -16.87 -17.19
C LEU A 38 -3.48 -15.50 -17.71
N GLU A 39 -4.38 -14.72 -18.30
CA GLU A 39 -4.09 -13.39 -18.77
C GLU A 39 -3.63 -12.47 -17.61
N ALA A 40 -4.25 -12.59 -16.45
CA ALA A 40 -3.84 -11.85 -15.26
C ALA A 40 -2.40 -12.18 -14.84
N LEU A 41 -2.03 -13.46 -14.81
CA LEU A 41 -0.67 -13.88 -14.50
C LEU A 41 0.35 -13.34 -15.50
N GLU A 42 0.07 -13.42 -16.81
CA GLU A 42 0.96 -12.88 -17.85
C GLU A 42 1.18 -11.36 -17.69
N ARG A 43 0.14 -10.62 -17.31
CA ARG A 43 0.24 -9.17 -17.07
C ARG A 43 1.06 -8.87 -15.83
N ILE A 44 0.85 -9.62 -14.74
CA ILE A 44 1.60 -9.48 -13.48
C ILE A 44 3.08 -9.81 -13.67
N ASP A 45 3.42 -10.78 -14.52
CA ASP A 45 4.81 -11.10 -14.84
C ASP A 45 5.52 -10.00 -15.64
N ARG A 46 4.77 -9.25 -16.47
CA ARG A 46 5.31 -8.17 -17.32
C ARG A 46 5.32 -6.80 -16.65
N SER A 47 4.43 -6.58 -15.68
CA SER A 47 4.19 -5.26 -15.08
C SER A 47 3.96 -5.36 -13.59
N THR A 48 4.38 -4.33 -12.85
CA THR A 48 4.14 -4.24 -11.41
C THR A 48 2.84 -3.47 -11.17
N PHE A 49 1.84 -4.14 -10.67
CA PHE A 49 0.57 -3.53 -10.25
C PHE A 49 0.61 -3.10 -8.79
N ASP A 50 -0.09 -2.03 -8.47
CA ASP A 50 -0.23 -1.50 -7.12
C ASP A 50 -1.46 -2.06 -6.40
N LEU A 51 -2.41 -2.66 -7.15
CA LEU A 51 -3.60 -3.33 -6.64
C LEU A 51 -4.17 -4.25 -7.73
N VAL A 52 -4.74 -5.37 -7.31
CA VAL A 52 -5.52 -6.28 -8.18
C VAL A 52 -6.96 -6.33 -7.68
N ILE A 53 -7.92 -6.14 -8.56
CA ILE A 53 -9.34 -6.42 -8.36
C ILE A 53 -9.61 -7.74 -9.07
N LEU A 54 -10.05 -8.76 -8.37
CA LEU A 54 -10.09 -10.14 -8.87
C LEU A 54 -11.45 -10.79 -8.63
N ASP A 55 -12.10 -11.20 -9.70
CA ASP A 55 -13.30 -12.05 -9.57
C ASP A 55 -12.95 -13.46 -9.07
N VAL A 56 -13.80 -14.01 -8.22
CA VAL A 56 -13.69 -15.39 -7.74
C VAL A 56 -14.04 -16.37 -8.86
N GLY A 57 -15.04 -16.08 -9.67
CA GLY A 57 -15.62 -16.99 -10.67
C GLY A 57 -15.01 -16.89 -12.06
N LEU A 58 -13.68 -17.03 -12.22
CA LEU A 58 -13.05 -16.99 -13.53
C LEU A 58 -13.24 -18.31 -14.31
N PRO A 59 -13.25 -18.26 -15.65
CA PRO A 59 -13.54 -19.43 -16.48
C PRO A 59 -12.43 -20.51 -16.47
N ASP A 60 -11.20 -20.12 -16.21
CA ASP A 60 -10.00 -20.95 -16.28
C ASP A 60 -9.43 -21.34 -14.92
N THR A 61 -9.79 -20.60 -13.86
CA THR A 61 -9.32 -20.87 -12.48
C THR A 61 -10.24 -20.21 -11.46
N ASP A 62 -10.25 -20.76 -10.25
CA ASP A 62 -10.89 -20.08 -9.12
C ASP A 62 -10.00 -18.94 -8.60
N GLY A 63 -10.57 -17.75 -8.44
CA GLY A 63 -9.85 -16.53 -8.01
C GLY A 63 -9.15 -16.69 -6.66
N MET A 64 -9.69 -17.51 -5.74
CA MET A 64 -9.01 -17.81 -4.47
C MET A 64 -7.75 -18.65 -4.68
N THR A 65 -7.79 -19.59 -5.61
CA THR A 65 -6.61 -20.39 -5.99
C THR A 65 -5.56 -19.53 -6.68
N LEU A 66 -5.99 -18.62 -7.55
CA LEU A 66 -5.10 -17.64 -8.18
C LEU A 66 -4.43 -16.75 -7.14
N THR A 67 -5.19 -16.25 -6.15
CA THR A 67 -4.66 -15.43 -5.05
C THR A 67 -3.60 -16.20 -4.26
N ARG A 68 -3.86 -17.44 -3.86
CA ARG A 68 -2.86 -18.28 -3.16
C ARG A 68 -1.58 -18.46 -3.98
N ARG A 69 -1.71 -18.71 -5.28
CA ARG A 69 -0.58 -18.81 -6.21
C ARG A 69 0.23 -17.53 -6.30
N LEU A 70 -0.43 -16.38 -6.42
CA LEU A 70 0.22 -15.06 -6.42
C LEU A 70 0.97 -14.81 -5.11
N ARG A 71 0.36 -15.09 -3.97
CA ARG A 71 1.02 -14.94 -2.66
C ARG A 71 2.22 -15.86 -2.51
N ALA A 72 2.12 -17.11 -2.96
CA ALA A 72 3.21 -18.08 -2.95
C ALA A 72 4.40 -17.65 -3.86
N SER A 73 4.14 -16.92 -4.95
CA SER A 73 5.19 -16.35 -5.82
C SER A 73 5.79 -15.04 -5.29
N GLY A 74 5.35 -14.54 -4.12
CA GLY A 74 5.87 -13.32 -3.52
C GLY A 74 5.15 -12.04 -3.96
N PHE A 75 3.99 -12.13 -4.61
CA PHE A 75 3.17 -10.96 -4.95
C PHE A 75 2.61 -10.31 -3.68
N THR A 76 2.96 -9.05 -3.43
CA THR A 76 2.65 -8.33 -2.19
C THR A 76 1.62 -7.22 -2.34
N ALA A 77 1.29 -6.81 -3.59
CA ALA A 77 0.27 -5.79 -3.78
C ALA A 77 -1.11 -6.28 -3.28
N PRO A 78 -1.96 -5.36 -2.76
CA PRO A 78 -3.27 -5.73 -2.26
C PRO A 78 -4.17 -6.35 -3.33
N ILE A 79 -4.99 -7.31 -2.91
CA ILE A 79 -5.96 -8.00 -3.74
C ILE A 79 -7.36 -7.77 -3.15
N LEU A 80 -8.24 -7.12 -3.93
CA LEU A 80 -9.66 -6.97 -3.66
C LEU A 80 -10.42 -8.05 -4.42
N MET A 81 -11.05 -8.98 -3.70
CA MET A 81 -11.85 -10.03 -4.33
C MET A 81 -13.28 -9.54 -4.62
N LEU A 82 -13.77 -9.84 -5.83
CA LEU A 82 -15.19 -9.70 -6.17
C LEU A 82 -15.86 -11.06 -6.04
N THR A 83 -16.94 -11.18 -5.29
CA THR A 83 -17.58 -12.46 -5.03
C THR A 83 -19.10 -12.36 -5.09
N ALA A 84 -19.74 -13.38 -5.67
CA ALA A 84 -21.19 -13.59 -5.56
C ALA A 84 -21.60 -14.38 -4.31
N ARG A 85 -20.62 -14.87 -3.53
CA ARG A 85 -20.83 -15.74 -2.37
C ARG A 85 -21.09 -14.90 -1.13
N ASP A 86 -22.23 -15.17 -0.47
CA ASP A 86 -22.76 -14.35 0.64
C ASP A 86 -22.67 -15.09 1.99
N THR A 87 -22.07 -16.29 2.05
CA THR A 87 -22.03 -17.08 3.26
C THR A 87 -20.85 -16.72 4.17
N ILE A 88 -21.03 -16.91 5.49
CA ILE A 88 -19.99 -16.66 6.50
C ILE A 88 -18.78 -17.57 6.26
N ASP A 89 -19.01 -18.81 5.84
CA ASP A 89 -17.97 -19.80 5.57
C ASP A 89 -17.09 -19.39 4.38
N ASP A 90 -17.67 -18.82 3.32
CA ASP A 90 -16.93 -18.30 2.17
C ASP A 90 -16.03 -17.09 2.57
N ARG A 91 -16.46 -16.27 3.54
CA ARG A 91 -15.65 -15.15 4.05
C ARG A 91 -14.46 -15.63 4.90
N VAL A 92 -14.65 -16.70 5.68
CA VAL A 92 -13.56 -17.29 6.49
C VAL A 92 -12.55 -17.97 5.57
N GLU A 93 -13.00 -18.71 4.55
CA GLU A 93 -12.13 -19.32 3.56
C GLU A 93 -11.40 -18.26 2.72
N GLY A 94 -12.08 -17.15 2.42
CA GLY A 94 -11.51 -16.00 1.75
C GLY A 94 -10.37 -15.34 2.53
N LEU A 95 -10.54 -15.08 3.83
CA LEU A 95 -9.49 -14.49 4.68
C LEU A 95 -8.23 -15.38 4.74
N THR A 96 -8.37 -16.70 4.59
CA THR A 96 -7.24 -17.63 4.53
C THR A 96 -6.59 -17.73 3.16
N SER A 97 -7.23 -17.21 2.09
CA SER A 97 -6.68 -17.21 0.73
C SER A 97 -5.56 -16.22 0.49
N GLY A 98 -5.40 -15.21 1.38
CA GLY A 98 -4.42 -14.14 1.24
C GLY A 98 -4.94 -12.89 0.52
N ALA A 99 -6.26 -12.77 0.33
CA ALA A 99 -6.88 -11.51 -0.11
C ALA A 99 -6.92 -10.48 1.02
N ASP A 100 -6.89 -9.19 0.66
CA ASP A 100 -6.83 -8.08 1.63
C ASP A 100 -8.22 -7.48 1.92
N ASP A 101 -9.18 -7.64 1.01
CA ASP A 101 -10.58 -7.22 1.20
C ASP A 101 -11.50 -7.96 0.22
N TYR A 102 -12.81 -7.89 0.47
CA TYR A 102 -13.87 -8.53 -0.32
C TYR A 102 -14.98 -7.55 -0.64
N LEU A 103 -15.55 -7.66 -1.84
CA LEU A 103 -16.70 -6.91 -2.28
C LEU A 103 -17.73 -7.87 -2.90
N ILE A 104 -18.94 -7.85 -2.35
CA ILE A 104 -20.02 -8.76 -2.77
C ILE A 104 -20.71 -8.20 -4.01
N LYS A 105 -20.92 -9.03 -5.03
CA LYS A 105 -21.74 -8.73 -6.20
C LYS A 105 -23.23 -8.91 -5.85
N PRO A 106 -24.14 -7.98 -6.24
CA PRO A 106 -23.89 -6.75 -6.99
C PRO A 106 -23.36 -5.62 -6.09
N PHE A 107 -22.42 -4.83 -6.59
CA PHE A 107 -21.80 -3.72 -5.87
C PHE A 107 -21.99 -2.37 -6.61
N SER A 108 -21.85 -1.29 -5.87
CA SER A 108 -21.77 0.04 -6.47
C SER A 108 -20.31 0.40 -6.82
N LEU A 109 -20.09 1.08 -7.95
CA LEU A 109 -18.77 1.56 -8.34
C LEU A 109 -18.17 2.52 -7.30
N ARG A 110 -19.01 3.25 -6.53
CA ARG A 110 -18.58 4.10 -5.43
C ARG A 110 -18.01 3.29 -4.27
N GLU A 111 -18.63 2.16 -3.92
CA GLU A 111 -18.13 1.26 -2.88
C GLU A 111 -16.81 0.60 -3.32
N LEU A 112 -16.75 0.10 -4.56
CA LEU A 112 -15.52 -0.42 -5.14
C LEU A 112 -14.38 0.59 -5.00
N ALA A 113 -14.60 1.84 -5.44
CA ALA A 113 -13.58 2.88 -5.38
C ALA A 113 -13.14 3.19 -3.94
N ALA A 114 -14.07 3.25 -2.98
CA ALA A 114 -13.74 3.49 -1.59
C ALA A 114 -12.84 2.39 -0.99
N ARG A 115 -13.09 1.12 -1.35
CA ARG A 115 -12.27 -0.03 -0.95
C ARG A 115 -10.89 0.00 -1.62
N VAL A 116 -10.84 0.28 -2.92
CA VAL A 116 -9.58 0.47 -3.66
C VAL A 116 -8.74 1.57 -3.04
N GLU A 117 -9.32 2.74 -2.74
CA GLU A 117 -8.63 3.83 -2.04
C GLU A 117 -8.09 3.40 -0.67
N ALA A 118 -8.88 2.66 0.10
CA ALA A 118 -8.47 2.17 1.41
C ALA A 118 -7.30 1.17 1.32
N LEU A 119 -7.32 0.27 0.34
CA LEU A 119 -6.27 -0.71 0.09
C LEU A 119 -4.98 -0.04 -0.40
N LEU A 120 -5.08 0.86 -1.40
CA LEU A 120 -3.93 1.62 -1.90
C LEU A 120 -3.28 2.48 -0.80
N ARG A 121 -4.09 3.06 0.09
CA ARG A 121 -3.58 3.79 1.26
C ARG A 121 -2.80 2.89 2.21
N ARG A 122 -3.28 1.67 2.48
CA ARG A 122 -2.61 0.69 3.36
C ARG A 122 -1.32 0.14 2.74
N SER A 123 -1.28 -0.05 1.43
CA SER A 123 -0.11 -0.55 0.71
C SER A 123 0.96 0.50 0.42
N GLY A 124 0.75 1.74 0.84
CA GLY A 124 1.66 2.85 0.54
C GLY A 124 1.54 3.38 -0.90
N ALA A 125 0.71 2.78 -1.74
CA ALA A 125 0.36 3.28 -3.08
C ALA A 125 -0.77 4.31 -2.97
N ASN A 126 -0.48 5.48 -2.39
CA ASN A 126 -1.50 6.52 -2.16
C ASN A 126 -1.80 7.30 -3.45
N PRO A 127 -3.01 7.20 -4.04
CA PRO A 127 -3.37 7.90 -5.28
C PRO A 127 -3.39 9.43 -5.13
N ALA A 128 -3.58 9.93 -3.92
CA ALA A 128 -3.59 11.38 -3.66
C ALA A 128 -2.21 12.02 -3.58
N GLY A 129 -1.11 11.24 -3.70
CA GLY A 129 0.24 11.80 -3.54
C GLY A 129 0.58 12.24 -2.13
N HIS A 130 -0.18 11.81 -1.13
CA HIS A 130 0.07 12.09 0.29
C HIS A 130 0.26 10.78 1.06
N LEU A 131 1.29 10.71 1.89
CA LEU A 131 1.46 9.67 2.91
C LEU A 131 0.97 10.23 4.24
N THR A 132 0.30 9.39 5.03
CA THR A 132 -0.17 9.79 6.37
C THR A 132 0.13 8.72 7.41
N ALA A 133 0.51 9.15 8.62
CA ALA A 133 0.68 8.29 9.78
C ALA A 133 0.18 9.06 11.02
N GLY A 134 -1.08 8.81 11.41
CA GLY A 134 -1.77 9.63 12.40
C GLY A 134 -1.81 11.11 11.97
N PRO A 135 -1.35 12.05 12.83
CA PRO A 135 -1.37 13.48 12.52
C PRO A 135 -0.23 13.94 11.57
N LEU A 136 0.65 13.04 11.16
CA LEU A 136 1.78 13.34 10.26
C LEU A 136 1.39 13.09 8.81
N SER A 137 1.67 14.04 7.93
CA SER A 137 1.45 13.94 6.48
C SER A 137 2.69 14.33 5.69
N LEU A 138 2.90 13.69 4.56
CA LEU A 138 3.93 14.00 3.56
C LEU A 138 3.28 14.06 2.19
N ASP A 139 3.25 15.23 1.58
CA ASP A 139 2.88 15.40 0.17
C ASP A 139 4.06 14.97 -0.72
N LEU A 140 3.86 13.92 -1.52
CA LEU A 140 4.90 13.37 -2.39
C LEU A 140 5.15 14.21 -3.65
N LYS A 141 4.24 15.16 -3.99
CA LYS A 141 4.39 16.06 -5.14
C LYS A 141 5.22 17.30 -4.76
N THR A 142 4.87 17.91 -3.64
CA THR A 142 5.49 19.14 -3.16
C THR A 142 6.63 18.87 -2.18
N LEU A 143 6.76 17.65 -1.69
CA LEU A 143 7.66 17.20 -0.62
C LEU A 143 7.44 17.95 0.71
N ARG A 144 6.25 18.51 0.87
CA ARG A 144 5.84 19.20 2.10
C ARG A 144 5.50 18.16 3.16
N VAL A 145 6.10 18.33 4.33
CA VAL A 145 5.81 17.54 5.53
C VAL A 145 5.05 18.41 6.51
N GLU A 146 3.95 17.90 7.04
CA GLU A 146 3.12 18.60 8.00
C GLU A 146 2.72 17.66 9.13
N ARG A 147 2.70 18.18 10.37
CA ARG A 147 2.17 17.48 11.53
C ARG A 147 1.36 18.43 12.40
N GLU A 148 0.11 18.06 12.70
CA GLU A 148 -0.81 18.89 13.52
C GLU A 148 -0.94 20.32 13.00
N GLY A 149 -0.99 20.50 11.66
CA GLY A 149 -1.09 21.83 11.02
C GLY A 149 0.22 22.62 10.99
N ARG A 150 1.36 22.07 11.43
CA ARG A 150 2.67 22.71 11.41
C ARG A 150 3.56 22.15 10.32
N ASP A 151 4.12 23.03 9.50
CA ASP A 151 5.14 22.66 8.50
C ASP A 151 6.43 22.19 9.17
N ILE A 152 6.94 21.04 8.72
CA ILE A 152 8.20 20.45 9.17
C ILE A 152 9.20 20.51 8.03
N ARG A 153 10.32 21.20 8.23
CA ARG A 153 11.43 21.24 7.26
C ARG A 153 12.41 20.11 7.54
N LEU A 154 12.63 19.27 6.53
CA LEU A 154 13.58 18.17 6.58
C LEU A 154 14.67 18.37 5.53
N ASN A 155 15.88 17.90 5.83
CA ASN A 155 16.90 17.74 4.81
C ASN A 155 16.56 16.57 3.87
N PRO A 156 17.17 16.49 2.67
CA PRO A 156 16.84 15.45 1.68
C PRO A 156 16.95 14.02 2.22
N THR A 157 17.95 13.73 3.04
CA THR A 157 18.17 12.39 3.63
C THR A 157 17.08 12.04 4.63
N CYS A 158 16.70 12.97 5.53
CA CYS A 158 15.60 12.78 6.47
C CYS A 158 14.26 12.62 5.75
N LEU A 159 14.06 13.36 4.65
CA LEU A 159 12.85 13.23 3.84
C LEU A 159 12.74 11.85 3.17
N GLN A 160 13.85 11.32 2.62
CA GLN A 160 13.88 9.97 2.07
C GLN A 160 13.61 8.89 3.15
N LEU A 161 14.21 9.04 4.34
CA LEU A 161 13.92 8.16 5.48
C LEU A 161 12.45 8.22 5.88
N LEU A 162 11.90 9.41 6.05
CA LEU A 162 10.51 9.59 6.42
C LEU A 162 9.57 8.96 5.38
N ARG A 163 9.84 9.22 4.11
CA ARG A 163 9.07 8.64 3.00
C ARG A 163 9.04 7.12 3.06
N GLU A 164 10.21 6.46 3.21
CA GLU A 164 10.29 5.01 3.27
C GLU A 164 9.55 4.46 4.50
N LEU A 165 9.72 5.06 5.67
CA LEU A 165 9.02 4.67 6.89
C LEU A 165 7.51 4.84 6.76
N MET A 166 7.04 5.96 6.20
CA MET A 166 5.61 6.23 6.02
C MET A 166 4.98 5.33 4.95
N GLN A 167 5.73 4.93 3.91
CA GLN A 167 5.25 3.98 2.90
C GLN A 167 4.96 2.59 3.49
N GLN A 168 5.73 2.20 4.49
CA GLN A 168 5.59 0.92 5.17
C GLN A 168 4.74 0.98 6.45
N SER A 169 4.28 2.19 6.82
CA SER A 169 3.50 2.39 8.04
C SER A 169 2.23 1.52 8.08
N PRO A 170 1.91 0.88 9.21
CA PRO A 170 2.60 0.87 10.50
C PRO A 170 3.74 -0.17 10.62
N GLY A 171 4.11 -0.82 9.54
CA GLY A 171 5.10 -1.90 9.49
C GLY A 171 6.53 -1.47 9.88
N ILE A 172 7.33 -2.45 10.29
CA ILE A 172 8.73 -2.24 10.68
C ILE A 172 9.63 -2.28 9.45
N VAL A 173 10.44 -1.24 9.26
CA VAL A 173 11.46 -1.17 8.20
C VAL A 173 12.82 -1.52 8.76
N SER A 174 13.45 -2.53 8.19
CA SER A 174 14.76 -3.00 8.64
C SER A 174 15.88 -2.00 8.35
N ARG A 175 16.98 -2.08 9.14
CA ARG A 175 18.19 -1.29 8.92
C ARG A 175 18.70 -1.41 7.48
N ARG A 176 18.81 -2.65 7.00
CA ARG A 176 19.29 -2.95 5.63
C ARG A 176 18.44 -2.25 4.55
N ARG A 177 17.13 -2.22 4.74
CA ARG A 177 16.21 -1.55 3.80
C ARG A 177 16.42 -0.03 3.78
N LEU A 178 16.54 0.60 4.95
CA LEU A 178 16.79 2.04 5.05
C LEU A 178 18.15 2.42 4.45
N GLU A 179 19.19 1.64 4.71
CA GLU A 179 20.52 1.86 4.14
C GLU A 179 20.51 1.70 2.61
N ALA A 180 19.79 0.72 2.07
CA ALA A 180 19.65 0.53 0.62
C ALA A 180 18.96 1.72 -0.06
N VAL A 181 17.92 2.29 0.57
CA VAL A 181 17.21 3.46 0.05
C VAL A 181 18.08 4.71 0.05
N LEU A 182 18.90 4.91 1.09
CA LEU A 182 19.72 6.12 1.22
C LEU A 182 21.00 6.08 0.40
N TRP A 183 21.66 4.93 0.29
CA TRP A 183 23.01 4.81 -0.26
C TRP A 183 23.14 3.75 -1.35
N GLN A 184 22.03 3.23 -1.88
CA GLN A 184 22.02 2.23 -2.97
C GLN A 184 22.86 0.99 -2.66
N GLY A 185 23.00 0.65 -1.35
CA GLY A 185 23.74 -0.53 -0.89
C GLY A 185 25.18 -0.27 -0.45
N GLU A 186 25.69 0.95 -0.58
CA GLU A 186 27.05 1.35 -0.10
C GLU A 186 26.93 2.37 1.06
N PRO A 187 26.63 1.93 2.29
CA PRO A 187 26.56 2.85 3.41
C PRO A 187 27.94 3.44 3.75
N PRO A 188 28.01 4.73 4.13
CA PRO A 188 29.24 5.34 4.56
C PRO A 188 29.79 4.63 5.82
N ALA A 189 31.13 4.69 6.02
CA ALA A 189 31.82 4.02 7.14
C ALA A 189 31.38 4.51 8.54
N SER A 190 30.63 5.61 8.64
CA SER A 190 30.09 6.15 9.88
C SER A 190 28.65 5.70 10.11
N ASP A 191 28.16 5.71 11.37
CA ASP A 191 26.75 5.38 11.71
C ASP A 191 25.78 6.51 11.29
N SER A 192 25.82 6.85 9.99
CA SER A 192 25.07 7.94 9.38
C SER A 192 23.57 7.71 9.46
N LEU A 193 23.10 6.45 9.45
CA LEU A 193 21.68 6.14 9.58
C LEU A 193 21.15 6.57 10.96
N ARG A 194 21.89 6.26 12.03
CA ARG A 194 21.48 6.63 13.39
C ARG A 194 21.44 8.15 13.57
N SER A 195 22.42 8.86 13.02
CA SER A 195 22.46 10.32 13.04
C SER A 195 21.28 10.95 12.29
N ASN A 196 20.92 10.42 11.11
CA ASN A 196 19.80 10.93 10.35
C ASN A 196 18.44 10.57 11.01
N LEU A 197 18.31 9.40 11.63
CA LEU A 197 17.12 9.06 12.43
C LEU A 197 16.97 9.95 13.66
N TYR A 198 18.09 10.31 14.32
CA TYR A 198 18.07 11.30 15.40
C TYR A 198 17.57 12.66 14.92
N LEU A 199 18.12 13.18 13.82
CA LEU A 199 17.70 14.45 13.23
C LEU A 199 16.21 14.42 12.82
N LEU A 200 15.78 13.32 12.23
CA LEU A 200 14.38 13.11 11.85
C LEU A 200 13.46 13.21 13.08
N ARG A 201 13.81 12.54 14.18
CA ARG A 201 13.05 12.63 15.44
C ARG A 201 13.05 14.02 16.05
N GLN A 202 14.17 14.73 15.96
CA GLN A 202 14.23 16.13 16.43
C GLN A 202 13.22 17.02 15.70
N ALA A 203 12.96 16.75 14.42
CA ALA A 203 12.02 17.53 13.61
C ALA A 203 10.58 17.04 13.75
N VAL A 204 10.37 15.71 13.72
CA VAL A 204 9.04 15.11 13.59
C VAL A 204 8.40 14.82 14.96
N ASP A 205 9.19 14.45 15.99
CA ASP A 205 8.64 14.02 17.29
C ASP A 205 8.85 15.06 18.39
N LYS A 206 10.06 15.63 18.53
CA LYS A 206 10.41 16.47 19.68
C LYS A 206 9.53 17.71 19.88
N PRO A 207 9.00 18.36 18.84
CA PRO A 207 8.10 19.51 19.01
C PRO A 207 6.66 19.14 19.40
N PHE A 208 6.35 17.86 19.55
CA PHE A 208 5.01 17.32 19.74
C PHE A 208 4.95 16.39 20.95
N ASP A 209 3.77 16.22 21.53
CA ASP A 209 3.57 15.48 22.79
C ASP A 209 3.78 13.96 22.61
N ARG A 210 3.47 13.40 21.43
CA ARG A 210 3.50 11.97 21.20
C ARG A 210 4.51 11.61 20.11
N PRO A 211 5.42 10.64 20.33
CA PRO A 211 6.32 10.19 19.29
C PRO A 211 5.59 9.32 18.27
N LEU A 212 5.91 9.48 16.99
CA LEU A 212 5.41 8.64 15.90
C LEU A 212 6.49 7.70 15.36
N ILE A 213 7.77 8.00 15.59
CA ILE A 213 8.89 7.18 15.13
C ILE A 213 9.32 6.24 16.25
N HIS A 214 9.04 4.95 16.07
CA HIS A 214 9.33 3.91 17.05
C HIS A 214 10.58 3.12 16.66
N THR A 215 11.38 2.71 17.67
CA THR A 215 12.50 1.80 17.50
C THR A 215 12.10 0.41 17.97
N HIS A 216 12.33 -0.58 17.13
CA HIS A 216 12.14 -2.00 17.44
C HIS A 216 13.54 -2.65 17.54
N PRO A 217 14.07 -2.90 18.79
CA PRO A 217 15.42 -3.41 18.97
C PRO A 217 15.66 -4.69 18.17
N GLY A 218 16.76 -4.72 17.39
CA GLY A 218 17.11 -5.86 16.52
C GLY A 218 16.28 -6.00 15.23
N LEU A 219 15.16 -5.27 15.07
CA LEU A 219 14.27 -5.38 13.90
C LEU A 219 14.35 -4.15 12.98
N GLY A 220 14.32 -2.94 13.54
CA GLY A 220 14.31 -1.73 12.73
C GLY A 220 13.50 -0.59 13.33
N TRP A 221 12.83 0.17 12.47
CA TRP A 221 12.04 1.35 12.84
C TRP A 221 10.67 1.33 12.14
N SER A 222 9.68 1.94 12.77
CA SER A 222 8.37 2.21 12.16
C SER A 222 7.94 3.64 12.41
N VAL A 223 7.00 4.11 11.60
CA VAL A 223 6.22 5.32 11.86
C VAL A 223 4.76 4.92 12.03
N ALA A 224 4.18 5.20 13.20
CA ALA A 224 2.79 4.87 13.49
C ALA A 224 2.27 5.74 14.63
N ASP A 225 0.98 6.06 14.59
CA ASP A 225 0.25 6.62 15.73
C ASP A 225 -0.25 5.44 16.58
N LEU A 226 0.60 5.00 17.51
CA LEU A 226 0.26 3.91 18.40
C LEU A 226 -0.51 4.46 19.61
N PRO A 227 -1.60 3.81 20.05
CA PRO A 227 -2.22 4.17 21.32
C PRO A 227 -1.20 4.02 22.45
N ASP A 228 -1.28 4.90 23.45
CA ASP A 228 -0.43 4.79 24.63
C ASP A 228 -0.59 3.38 25.19
N SER A 229 0.52 2.62 25.23
CA SER A 229 0.53 1.35 25.95
C SER A 229 0.23 1.66 27.40
N VAL A 230 -0.97 1.28 27.82
CA VAL A 230 -1.36 1.32 29.23
C VAL A 230 -0.32 0.48 29.98
N SER A 231 0.50 1.16 30.76
CA SER A 231 1.50 0.56 31.68
C SER A 231 0.82 -0.21 32.77
#